data_7be5f26ca5e053a936a5a76cc2b1cdfa
#
_entry.id   7be5f26ca5e053a936a5a76cc2b1cdfa
#
_cell.length_a   1.000
_cell.length_b   1.000
_cell.length_c   1.000
_cell.angle_alpha   90.00
_cell.angle_beta   90.00
_cell.angle_gamma   90.00
#
_symmetry.space_group_name_H-M   'P 1'
#
loop_
_entity.id
_entity.type
_entity.pdbx_description
1 polymer ?
#
loop_
_entity_poly.entity_id
_entity_poly.type
_entity_poly.pdbx_seq_one_letter_code
_entity_poly.pdbx_strand_id
1 'polypeptide(L)'
;MYYVGIDIGSTASKTVVTGDREIKFVLPTGWSSKETASEIASRLLAEGIDVKGEEVRVAATGYGRVAVDYADFVITEITCHGRGGRDMAGNDCAIIDVGGQDTKVILVEQGMIQDFLMNDKCSAGTGKFLEIMANRLGVTIRELFELAEQGSAVPISSLCTVFAESEVISMIGEGRSREDIAAGGGHSVAEKVAQLARRKQLPGTVILTGGLSECPYFAEILSEKLGCAVKAMQDGRYAGAFGASLLAKEKKK
;
A
#
# COMPACT_ATOMS: atom_id res chain seq x y z
N MET A 1 -13.33 -0.92 -25.14
CA MET A 1 -13.02 -2.03 -24.19
C MET A 1 -12.37 -1.46 -22.95
N TYR A 2 -12.94 -1.72 -21.79
CA TYR A 2 -12.44 -1.27 -20.48
C TYR A 2 -11.91 -2.45 -19.67
N TYR A 3 -10.81 -2.25 -18.98
CA TYR A 3 -10.19 -3.22 -18.07
C TYR A 3 -10.16 -2.64 -16.67
N VAL A 4 -10.98 -3.19 -15.79
CA VAL A 4 -11.18 -2.70 -14.43
C VAL A 4 -10.41 -3.58 -13.46
N GLY A 5 -9.50 -2.99 -12.70
CA GLY A 5 -8.83 -3.62 -11.59
C GLY A 5 -9.36 -3.06 -10.27
N ILE A 6 -9.81 -3.94 -9.38
CA ILE A 6 -10.36 -3.59 -8.08
C ILE A 6 -9.52 -4.26 -6.99
N ASP A 7 -8.91 -3.45 -6.13
CA ASP A 7 -8.17 -3.90 -4.96
C ASP A 7 -8.95 -3.50 -3.70
N ILE A 8 -9.70 -4.44 -3.12
CA ILE A 8 -10.39 -4.21 -1.86
C ILE A 8 -9.45 -4.57 -0.71
N GLY A 9 -8.69 -3.56 -0.27
CA GLY A 9 -7.80 -3.69 0.88
C GLY A 9 -8.54 -3.58 2.23
N SER A 10 -7.82 -3.77 3.32
CA SER A 10 -8.38 -3.73 4.69
C SER A 10 -8.86 -2.34 5.13
N THR A 11 -8.23 -1.27 4.66
CA THR A 11 -8.51 0.11 5.06
C THR A 11 -9.13 0.91 3.92
N ALA A 12 -8.64 0.72 2.71
CA ALA A 12 -9.10 1.45 1.53
C ALA A 12 -9.17 0.52 0.32
N SER A 13 -10.15 0.77 -0.53
CA SER A 13 -10.36 0.08 -1.80
C SER A 13 -9.94 0.99 -2.94
N LYS A 14 -9.16 0.49 -3.86
CA LYS A 14 -8.63 1.22 -5.00
C LYS A 14 -9.20 0.62 -6.27
N THR A 15 -9.58 1.46 -7.19
CA THR A 15 -10.06 1.06 -8.51
C THR A 15 -9.25 1.76 -9.57
N VAL A 16 -8.82 0.99 -10.55
CA VAL A 16 -8.14 1.49 -11.76
C VAL A 16 -8.84 0.93 -12.97
N VAL A 17 -9.19 1.82 -13.89
CA VAL A 17 -9.68 1.47 -15.22
C VAL A 17 -8.61 1.81 -16.24
N THR A 18 -8.35 0.89 -17.15
CA THR A 18 -7.45 1.09 -18.31
C THR A 18 -8.17 0.70 -19.60
N GLY A 19 -7.63 1.10 -20.75
CA GLY A 19 -8.23 0.86 -22.07
C GLY A 19 -8.64 2.16 -22.73
N ASP A 20 -9.91 2.30 -23.13
CA ASP A 20 -10.40 3.48 -23.85
C ASP A 20 -10.36 4.77 -23.01
N ARG A 21 -10.40 4.64 -21.67
CA ARG A 21 -10.23 5.74 -20.71
C ARG A 21 -9.41 5.27 -19.52
N GLU A 22 -8.70 6.20 -18.88
CA GLU A 22 -8.06 5.98 -17.58
C GLU A 22 -8.88 6.64 -16.47
N ILE A 23 -9.23 5.84 -15.46
CA ILE A 23 -9.92 6.31 -14.26
C ILE A 23 -9.23 5.69 -13.04
N LYS A 24 -8.99 6.50 -12.01
CA LYS A 24 -8.46 6.05 -10.73
C LYS A 24 -9.25 6.68 -9.61
N PHE A 25 -9.64 5.89 -8.63
CA PHE A 25 -10.22 6.42 -7.40
C PHE A 25 -10.00 5.48 -6.21
N VAL A 26 -10.16 6.05 -5.02
CA VAL A 26 -10.09 5.36 -3.74
C VAL A 26 -11.39 5.57 -3.00
N LEU A 27 -11.86 4.53 -2.34
CA LEU A 27 -12.97 4.56 -1.37
C LEU A 27 -12.48 3.95 -0.04
N PRO A 28 -13.00 4.40 1.11
CA PRO A 28 -12.84 3.65 2.35
C PRO A 28 -13.45 2.25 2.18
N THR A 29 -12.79 1.22 2.71
CA THR A 29 -13.34 -0.14 2.62
C THR A 29 -14.55 -0.34 3.54
N GLY A 30 -14.73 0.51 4.55
CA GLY A 30 -15.83 0.38 5.49
C GLY A 30 -15.82 -0.96 6.25
N TRP A 31 -16.98 -1.37 6.77
CA TRP A 31 -17.14 -2.64 7.50
C TRP A 31 -17.52 -3.81 6.58
N SER A 32 -18.02 -3.54 5.37
CA SER A 32 -18.54 -4.54 4.43
C SER A 32 -17.89 -4.42 3.04
N SER A 33 -17.04 -5.35 2.70
CA SER A 33 -16.44 -5.43 1.35
C SER A 33 -17.50 -5.58 0.26
N LYS A 34 -18.67 -6.16 0.56
CA LYS A 34 -19.77 -6.30 -0.39
C LYS A 34 -20.44 -4.96 -0.70
N GLU A 35 -20.66 -4.13 0.32
CA GLU A 35 -21.19 -2.77 0.14
C GLU A 35 -20.18 -1.92 -0.64
N THR A 36 -18.90 -2.00 -0.30
CA THR A 36 -17.82 -1.31 -1.03
C THR A 36 -17.78 -1.74 -2.51
N ALA A 37 -17.92 -3.03 -2.80
CA ALA A 37 -17.98 -3.52 -4.18
C ALA A 37 -19.19 -2.93 -4.94
N SER A 38 -20.36 -2.85 -4.30
CA SER A 38 -21.57 -2.25 -4.89
C SER A 38 -21.38 -0.74 -5.14
N GLU A 39 -20.73 -0.03 -4.23
CA GLU A 39 -20.41 1.39 -4.39
C GLU A 39 -19.44 1.63 -5.55
N ILE A 40 -18.40 0.79 -5.68
CA ILE A 40 -17.48 0.81 -6.82
C ILE A 40 -18.23 0.63 -8.14
N ALA A 41 -19.13 -0.36 -8.23
CA ALA A 41 -19.93 -0.60 -9.42
C ALA A 41 -20.84 0.61 -9.76
N SER A 42 -21.49 1.20 -8.76
CA SER A 42 -22.33 2.39 -8.93
C SER A 42 -21.54 3.59 -9.43
N ARG A 43 -20.32 3.80 -8.89
CA ARG A 43 -19.44 4.88 -9.32
C ARG A 43 -18.93 4.68 -10.74
N LEU A 44 -18.58 3.46 -11.13
CA LEU A 44 -18.19 3.13 -12.50
C LEU A 44 -19.33 3.33 -13.47
N LEU A 45 -20.56 2.96 -13.08
CA LEU A 45 -21.77 3.18 -13.90
C LEU A 45 -22.04 4.68 -14.12
N ALA A 46 -21.84 5.51 -13.09
CA ALA A 46 -21.93 6.98 -13.22
C ALA A 46 -20.90 7.56 -14.20
N GLU A 47 -19.76 6.90 -14.36
CA GLU A 47 -18.73 7.22 -15.38
C GLU A 47 -19.03 6.61 -16.77
N GLY A 48 -20.18 5.94 -16.92
CA GLY A 48 -20.59 5.29 -18.17
C GLY A 48 -19.99 3.89 -18.37
N ILE A 49 -19.45 3.26 -17.31
CA ILE A 49 -18.85 1.93 -17.38
C ILE A 49 -19.73 0.94 -16.61
N ASP A 50 -20.53 0.16 -17.34
CA ASP A 50 -21.30 -0.94 -16.75
C ASP A 50 -20.38 -2.17 -16.56
N VAL A 51 -20.11 -2.52 -15.30
CA VAL A 51 -19.24 -3.66 -14.93
C VAL A 51 -19.75 -5.02 -15.44
N LYS A 52 -21.02 -5.09 -15.89
CA LYS A 52 -21.61 -6.29 -16.51
C LYS A 52 -21.67 -6.21 -18.04
N GLY A 53 -21.20 -5.09 -18.62
CA GLY A 53 -21.18 -4.88 -20.06
C GLY A 53 -20.17 -5.78 -20.78
N GLU A 54 -20.49 -6.17 -22.01
CA GLU A 54 -19.60 -7.06 -22.84
C GLU A 54 -18.25 -6.41 -23.13
N GLU A 55 -18.18 -5.08 -23.12
CA GLU A 55 -16.95 -4.31 -23.36
C GLU A 55 -16.12 -4.06 -22.08
N VAL A 56 -16.49 -4.67 -20.97
CA VAL A 56 -15.81 -4.51 -19.68
C VAL A 56 -15.29 -5.85 -19.19
N ARG A 57 -14.07 -5.84 -18.68
CA ARG A 57 -13.48 -6.97 -17.96
C ARG A 57 -13.01 -6.52 -16.60
N VAL A 58 -13.43 -7.23 -15.58
CA VAL A 58 -13.16 -6.89 -14.19
C VAL A 58 -12.26 -7.95 -13.54
N ALA A 59 -11.15 -7.53 -12.95
CA ALA A 59 -10.33 -8.35 -12.07
C ALA A 59 -10.33 -7.78 -10.66
N ALA A 60 -10.62 -8.64 -9.67
CA ALA A 60 -10.63 -8.29 -8.27
C ALA A 60 -9.44 -8.90 -7.52
N THR A 61 -8.87 -8.11 -6.60
CA THR A 61 -7.78 -8.49 -5.71
C THR A 61 -7.95 -7.89 -4.32
N GLY A 62 -7.00 -8.10 -3.42
CA GLY A 62 -7.05 -7.65 -2.04
C GLY A 62 -7.78 -8.62 -1.10
N TYR A 63 -7.91 -8.25 0.16
CA TYR A 63 -8.61 -9.04 1.19
C TYR A 63 -10.07 -9.28 0.85
N GLY A 64 -10.75 -8.24 0.34
CA GLY A 64 -12.18 -8.28 0.00
C GLY A 64 -12.50 -8.80 -1.40
N ARG A 65 -11.53 -9.29 -2.17
CA ARG A 65 -11.70 -9.70 -3.58
C ARG A 65 -12.87 -10.65 -3.85
N VAL A 66 -13.17 -11.54 -2.90
CA VAL A 66 -14.25 -12.53 -3.04
C VAL A 66 -15.64 -11.90 -2.92
N ALA A 67 -15.75 -10.66 -2.45
CA ALA A 67 -17.00 -9.93 -2.35
C ALA A 67 -17.39 -9.20 -3.65
N VAL A 68 -16.49 -9.15 -4.64
CA VAL A 68 -16.75 -8.55 -5.96
C VAL A 68 -17.38 -9.62 -6.86
N ASP A 69 -18.69 -9.79 -6.73
CA ASP A 69 -19.45 -10.86 -7.39
C ASP A 69 -19.60 -10.68 -8.91
N TYR A 70 -19.30 -9.49 -9.40
CA TYR A 70 -19.27 -9.16 -10.83
C TYR A 70 -17.87 -9.25 -11.45
N ALA A 71 -16.85 -9.70 -10.69
CA ALA A 71 -15.51 -9.87 -11.23
C ALA A 71 -15.42 -11.09 -12.16
N ASP A 72 -14.88 -10.89 -13.36
CA ASP A 72 -14.54 -11.98 -14.29
C ASP A 72 -13.37 -12.82 -13.76
N PHE A 73 -12.45 -12.18 -13.03
CA PHE A 73 -11.24 -12.82 -12.49
C PHE A 73 -11.00 -12.41 -11.04
N VAL A 74 -10.78 -13.41 -10.18
CA VAL A 74 -10.30 -13.20 -8.80
C VAL A 74 -8.84 -13.60 -8.76
N ILE A 75 -7.96 -12.65 -8.47
CA ILE A 75 -6.49 -12.80 -8.58
C ILE A 75 -5.85 -12.52 -7.23
N THR A 76 -4.77 -13.23 -6.92
CA THR A 76 -4.06 -13.01 -5.65
C THR A 76 -3.42 -11.64 -5.61
N GLU A 77 -3.36 -11.07 -4.42
CA GLU A 77 -2.81 -9.74 -4.18
C GLU A 77 -1.33 -9.66 -4.59
N ILE A 78 -0.54 -10.67 -4.23
CA ILE A 78 0.88 -10.75 -4.62
C ILE A 78 1.04 -10.69 -6.15
N THR A 79 0.21 -11.42 -6.89
CA THR A 79 0.25 -11.42 -8.36
C THR A 79 -0.05 -10.04 -8.94
N CYS A 80 -1.08 -9.38 -8.40
CA CYS A 80 -1.47 -8.05 -8.88
C CYS A 80 -0.43 -6.99 -8.52
N HIS A 81 0.07 -6.96 -7.27
CA HIS A 81 1.12 -6.02 -6.87
C HIS A 81 2.43 -6.25 -7.64
N GLY A 82 2.82 -7.51 -7.85
CA GLY A 82 3.99 -7.84 -8.65
C GLY A 82 3.88 -7.34 -10.09
N ARG A 83 2.73 -7.56 -10.72
CA ARG A 83 2.47 -7.09 -12.09
C ARG A 83 2.43 -5.56 -12.19
N GLY A 84 1.68 -4.92 -11.30
CA GLY A 84 1.53 -3.47 -11.30
C GLY A 84 2.82 -2.74 -10.95
N GLY A 85 3.52 -3.19 -9.91
CA GLY A 85 4.79 -2.58 -9.49
C GLY A 85 5.88 -2.72 -10.55
N ARG A 86 5.99 -3.89 -11.20
CA ARG A 86 6.92 -4.08 -12.32
C ARG A 86 6.63 -3.14 -13.48
N ASP A 87 5.35 -3.00 -13.85
CA ASP A 87 4.95 -2.11 -14.93
C ASP A 87 5.24 -0.64 -14.60
N MET A 88 4.98 -0.21 -13.35
CA MET A 88 5.34 1.12 -12.85
C MET A 88 6.86 1.35 -12.84
N ALA A 89 7.65 0.35 -12.49
CA ALA A 89 9.12 0.44 -12.48
C ALA A 89 9.72 0.44 -13.89
N GLY A 90 9.01 -0.12 -14.87
CA GLY A 90 9.45 -0.31 -16.25
C GLY A 90 10.47 -1.45 -16.43
N ASN A 91 10.86 -2.14 -15.38
CA ASN A 91 11.84 -3.23 -15.37
C ASN A 91 11.63 -4.17 -14.18
N ASP A 92 12.46 -5.20 -14.10
CA ASP A 92 12.50 -6.09 -12.95
C ASP A 92 12.96 -5.32 -11.69
N CYS A 93 12.33 -5.63 -10.55
CA CYS A 93 12.50 -4.84 -9.33
C CYS A 93 12.12 -5.63 -8.07
N ALA A 94 12.55 -5.13 -6.92
CA ALA A 94 11.92 -5.43 -5.65
C ALA A 94 10.83 -4.39 -5.37
N ILE A 95 9.65 -4.87 -5.01
CA ILE A 95 8.51 -4.03 -4.63
C ILE A 95 8.37 -4.13 -3.13
N ILE A 96 8.49 -3.02 -2.43
CA ILE A 96 8.14 -2.89 -1.02
C ILE A 96 6.77 -2.21 -0.98
N ASP A 97 5.74 -2.98 -0.64
CA ASP A 97 4.37 -2.49 -0.52
C ASP A 97 4.01 -2.35 0.95
N VAL A 98 3.73 -1.12 1.38
CA VAL A 98 3.32 -0.87 2.76
C VAL A 98 1.83 -0.54 2.79
N GLY A 99 1.06 -1.56 3.14
CA GLY A 99 -0.39 -1.50 3.27
C GLY A 99 -0.86 -0.98 4.62
N GLY A 100 -2.20 -0.93 4.78
CA GLY A 100 -2.82 -0.53 6.05
C GLY A 100 -2.55 -1.52 7.18
N GLN A 101 -2.63 -2.84 6.91
CA GLN A 101 -2.47 -3.87 7.95
C GLN A 101 -1.37 -4.89 7.64
N ASP A 102 -0.74 -4.80 6.49
CA ASP A 102 0.33 -5.69 6.09
C ASP A 102 1.44 -4.95 5.35
N THR A 103 2.57 -5.62 5.22
CA THR A 103 3.70 -5.14 4.41
C THR A 103 4.24 -6.30 3.60
N LYS A 104 4.47 -6.07 2.32
CA LYS A 104 4.95 -7.08 1.38
C LYS A 104 6.27 -6.66 0.77
N VAL A 105 7.14 -7.63 0.56
CA VAL A 105 8.35 -7.50 -0.27
C VAL A 105 8.22 -8.53 -1.38
N ILE A 106 8.13 -8.09 -2.62
CA ILE A 106 7.91 -8.95 -3.78
C ILE A 106 9.10 -8.78 -4.71
N LEU A 107 9.74 -9.89 -5.07
CA LEU A 107 10.87 -9.91 -6.01
C LEU A 107 10.37 -10.32 -7.40
N VAL A 108 10.60 -9.46 -8.38
CA VAL A 108 10.25 -9.69 -9.77
C VAL A 108 11.52 -9.75 -10.60
N GLU A 109 11.75 -10.88 -11.27
CA GLU A 109 12.87 -11.11 -12.17
C GLU A 109 12.38 -11.82 -13.43
N GLN A 110 12.92 -11.46 -14.57
CA GLN A 110 12.51 -11.98 -15.88
C GLN A 110 10.99 -11.86 -16.13
N GLY A 111 10.39 -10.79 -15.59
CA GLY A 111 8.96 -10.53 -15.70
C GLY A 111 8.06 -11.38 -14.82
N MET A 112 8.60 -12.24 -13.98
CA MET A 112 7.88 -13.16 -13.11
C MET A 112 8.21 -12.90 -11.63
N ILE A 113 7.23 -13.15 -10.77
CA ILE A 113 7.45 -13.15 -9.32
C ILE A 113 8.28 -14.38 -8.97
N GLN A 114 9.48 -14.15 -8.46
CA GLN A 114 10.39 -15.22 -8.03
C GLN A 114 10.16 -15.58 -6.58
N ASP A 115 9.91 -14.58 -5.75
CA ASP A 115 9.75 -14.79 -4.32
C ASP A 115 9.00 -13.62 -3.68
N PHE A 116 8.46 -13.83 -2.49
CA PHE A 116 7.86 -12.77 -1.70
C PHE A 116 7.96 -13.04 -0.20
N LEU A 117 7.91 -11.99 0.58
CA LEU A 117 7.72 -12.01 2.02
C LEU A 117 6.54 -11.13 2.39
N MET A 118 5.84 -11.49 3.44
CA MET A 118 4.74 -10.71 3.96
C MET A 118 4.77 -10.67 5.49
N ASN A 119 4.50 -9.49 6.04
CA ASN A 119 4.11 -9.32 7.42
C ASN A 119 2.62 -8.97 7.47
N ASP A 120 1.80 -9.93 7.82
CA ASP A 120 0.33 -9.84 7.95
C ASP A 120 -0.16 -10.16 9.37
N LYS A 121 0.77 -10.40 10.30
CA LYS A 121 0.46 -10.82 11.69
C LYS A 121 0.70 -9.71 12.71
N CYS A 122 1.50 -8.70 12.37
CA CYS A 122 1.88 -7.65 13.31
C CYS A 122 1.73 -6.28 12.66
N SER A 123 0.96 -5.39 13.27
CA SER A 123 0.76 -4.02 12.77
C SER A 123 2.01 -3.13 12.87
N ALA A 124 3.00 -3.52 13.69
CA ALA A 124 4.31 -2.87 13.67
C ALA A 124 4.96 -3.03 12.29
N GLY A 125 5.34 -1.93 11.67
CA GLY A 125 5.85 -1.93 10.29
C GLY A 125 4.78 -1.84 9.21
N THR A 126 3.57 -1.40 9.56
CA THR A 126 2.46 -1.17 8.63
C THR A 126 1.86 0.23 8.79
N GLY A 127 1.00 0.63 7.86
CA GLY A 127 0.28 1.89 7.93
C GLY A 127 -0.58 2.02 9.20
N LYS A 128 -1.06 0.92 9.78
CA LYS A 128 -1.86 0.93 11.02
C LYS A 128 -1.10 1.47 12.22
N PHE A 129 0.20 1.16 12.32
CA PHE A 129 1.04 1.74 13.35
C PHE A 129 1.10 3.27 13.22
N LEU A 130 1.34 3.78 12.02
CA LEU A 130 1.40 5.21 11.76
C LEU A 130 0.06 5.91 11.97
N GLU A 131 -1.05 5.25 11.61
CA GLU A 131 -2.40 5.75 11.88
C GLU A 131 -2.64 5.96 13.39
N ILE A 132 -2.23 5.01 14.23
CA ILE A 132 -2.35 5.12 15.69
C ILE A 132 -1.48 6.28 16.21
N MET A 133 -0.24 6.39 15.72
CA MET A 133 0.66 7.49 16.11
C MET A 133 0.10 8.85 15.67
N ALA A 134 -0.37 8.96 14.44
CA ALA A 134 -0.99 10.17 13.90
C ALA A 134 -2.21 10.60 14.72
N ASN A 135 -3.09 9.64 15.06
CA ASN A 135 -4.26 9.90 15.90
C ASN A 135 -3.86 10.42 17.29
N ARG A 136 -2.80 9.87 17.93
CA ARG A 136 -2.29 10.36 19.22
C ARG A 136 -1.72 11.76 19.14
N LEU A 137 -1.10 12.12 18.03
CA LEU A 137 -0.60 13.46 17.77
C LEU A 137 -1.68 14.42 17.23
N GLY A 138 -2.90 13.95 16.95
CA GLY A 138 -4.00 14.76 16.43
C GLY A 138 -3.74 15.26 15.00
N VAL A 139 -3.15 14.41 14.14
CA VAL A 139 -2.79 14.72 12.76
C VAL A 139 -3.16 13.58 11.81
N THR A 140 -3.14 13.84 10.51
CA THR A 140 -3.19 12.82 9.46
C THR A 140 -1.82 12.15 9.28
N ILE A 141 -1.76 11.00 8.59
CA ILE A 141 -0.47 10.35 8.26
C ILE A 141 0.43 11.28 7.43
N ARG A 142 -0.14 12.07 6.54
CA ARG A 142 0.61 13.05 5.75
C ARG A 142 1.26 14.10 6.63
N GLU A 143 0.46 14.74 7.48
CA GLU A 143 0.96 15.75 8.43
C GLU A 143 1.96 15.14 9.44
N LEU A 144 1.80 13.86 9.80
CA LEU A 144 2.78 13.15 10.63
C LEU A 144 4.17 13.14 9.96
N PHE A 145 4.25 12.89 8.65
CA PHE A 145 5.53 12.92 7.94
C PHE A 145 6.05 14.34 7.71
N GLU A 146 5.17 15.33 7.52
CA GLU A 146 5.54 16.76 7.48
C GLU A 146 6.15 17.23 8.81
N LEU A 147 5.65 16.73 9.94
CA LEU A 147 6.27 16.95 11.26
C LEU A 147 7.59 16.17 11.39
N ALA A 148 7.62 14.93 10.97
CA ALA A 148 8.79 14.05 11.10
C ALA A 148 10.04 14.60 10.39
N GLU A 149 9.85 15.29 9.27
CA GLU A 149 10.94 15.97 8.54
C GLU A 149 11.63 17.07 9.37
N GLN A 150 10.93 17.63 10.35
CA GLN A 150 11.40 18.74 11.17
C GLN A 150 11.97 18.27 12.52
N GLY A 151 11.77 17.00 12.86
CA GLY A 151 12.12 16.42 14.15
C GLY A 151 13.40 15.61 14.16
N SER A 152 13.90 15.35 15.36
CA SER A 152 14.96 14.37 15.62
C SER A 152 14.34 13.10 16.18
N ALA A 153 14.51 11.98 15.49
CA ALA A 153 13.83 10.74 15.85
C ALA A 153 14.13 10.27 17.29
N VAL A 154 13.13 10.31 18.15
CA VAL A 154 13.21 9.69 19.46
C VAL A 154 13.07 8.17 19.34
N PRO A 155 13.82 7.36 20.09
CA PRO A 155 13.69 5.92 20.01
C PRO A 155 12.32 5.48 20.57
N ILE A 156 11.55 4.75 19.75
CA ILE A 156 10.36 4.03 20.19
C ILE A 156 10.78 2.58 20.35
N SER A 157 10.93 2.13 21.60
CA SER A 157 11.53 0.84 21.95
C SER A 157 10.56 -0.33 21.80
N SER A 158 9.27 -0.07 21.91
CA SER A 158 8.23 -1.10 21.95
C SER A 158 8.00 -1.71 20.56
N LEU A 159 8.11 -3.04 20.50
CA LEU A 159 7.84 -3.81 19.29
C LEU A 159 6.35 -3.93 18.98
N CYS A 160 5.52 -3.93 20.00
CA CYS A 160 4.06 -4.04 19.89
C CYS A 160 3.44 -2.65 19.82
N THR A 161 2.55 -2.45 18.85
CA THR A 161 1.85 -1.17 18.62
C THR A 161 1.12 -0.67 19.89
N VAL A 162 0.54 -1.56 20.70
CA VAL A 162 -0.16 -1.20 21.95
C VAL A 162 0.81 -0.59 22.96
N PHE A 163 1.98 -1.19 23.13
CA PHE A 163 2.99 -0.66 24.05
C PHE A 163 3.66 0.60 23.49
N ALA A 164 3.90 0.66 22.19
CA ALA A 164 4.42 1.86 21.53
C ALA A 164 3.46 3.06 21.68
N GLU A 165 2.16 2.83 21.62
CA GLU A 165 1.15 3.85 21.89
C GLU A 165 1.26 4.39 23.33
N SER A 166 1.44 3.51 24.32
CA SER A 166 1.63 3.92 25.72
C SER A 166 2.94 4.69 25.92
N GLU A 167 4.02 4.29 25.23
CA GLU A 167 5.30 4.97 25.24
C GLU A 167 5.19 6.39 24.66
N VAL A 168 4.47 6.55 23.54
CA VAL A 168 4.19 7.86 22.95
C VAL A 168 3.37 8.76 23.88
N ILE A 169 2.36 8.23 24.57
CA ILE A 169 1.59 8.98 25.57
C ILE A 169 2.50 9.49 26.68
N SER A 170 3.45 8.66 27.16
CA SER A 170 4.42 9.06 28.17
C SER A 170 5.35 10.18 27.66
N MET A 171 5.85 10.07 26.41
CA MET A 171 6.69 11.10 25.79
C MET A 171 5.96 12.45 25.66
N ILE A 172 4.66 12.44 25.30
CA ILE A 172 3.83 13.64 25.28
C ILE A 172 3.72 14.24 26.67
N GLY A 173 3.51 13.41 27.70
CA GLY A 173 3.45 13.84 29.12
C GLY A 173 4.78 14.42 29.63
N GLU A 174 5.91 13.95 29.09
CA GLU A 174 7.26 14.47 29.38
C GLU A 174 7.58 15.76 28.62
N GLY A 175 6.69 16.24 27.74
CA GLY A 175 6.88 17.45 26.95
C GLY A 175 7.81 17.29 25.73
N ARG A 176 7.96 16.07 25.23
CA ARG A 176 8.66 15.84 23.95
C ARG A 176 7.91 16.53 22.82
N SER A 177 8.64 17.05 21.84
CA SER A 177 8.04 17.72 20.67
C SER A 177 7.25 16.72 19.82
N ARG A 178 6.21 17.22 19.14
CA ARG A 178 5.41 16.39 18.19
C ARG A 178 6.27 15.93 17.01
N GLU A 179 7.18 16.78 16.59
CA GLU A 179 8.12 16.55 15.49
C GLU A 179 9.04 15.37 15.80
N ASP A 180 9.63 15.32 17.00
CA ASP A 180 10.53 14.25 17.42
C ASP A 180 9.80 12.91 17.57
N ILE A 181 8.58 12.94 18.13
CA ILE A 181 7.73 11.74 18.25
C ILE A 181 7.30 11.24 16.88
N ALA A 182 6.91 12.13 15.97
CA ALA A 182 6.55 11.80 14.59
C ALA A 182 7.73 11.16 13.84
N ALA A 183 8.93 11.75 13.96
CA ALA A 183 10.16 11.20 13.39
C ALA A 183 10.44 9.80 13.96
N GLY A 184 10.32 9.62 15.29
CA GLY A 184 10.47 8.32 15.95
C GLY A 184 9.52 7.27 15.40
N GLY A 185 8.24 7.61 15.18
CA GLY A 185 7.23 6.75 14.58
C GLY A 185 7.58 6.32 13.15
N GLY A 186 7.95 7.27 12.30
CA GLY A 186 8.38 7.01 10.92
C GLY A 186 9.60 6.08 10.85
N HIS A 187 10.64 6.38 11.64
CA HIS A 187 11.85 5.56 11.72
C HIS A 187 11.59 4.15 12.27
N SER A 188 10.68 4.00 13.25
CA SER A 188 10.31 2.69 13.78
C SER A 188 9.65 1.80 12.73
N VAL A 189 8.72 2.33 11.94
CA VAL A 189 8.08 1.59 10.83
C VAL A 189 9.11 1.25 9.75
N ALA A 190 9.92 2.22 9.33
CA ALA A 190 10.94 2.00 8.30
C ALA A 190 11.95 0.92 8.71
N GLU A 191 12.35 0.86 10.00
CA GLU A 191 13.22 -0.20 10.51
C GLU A 191 12.58 -1.58 10.40
N LYS A 192 11.27 -1.71 10.72
CA LYS A 192 10.55 -2.99 10.60
C LYS A 192 10.41 -3.43 9.14
N VAL A 193 10.11 -2.50 8.25
CA VAL A 193 10.05 -2.75 6.81
C VAL A 193 11.42 -3.17 6.28
N ALA A 194 12.48 -2.47 6.68
CA ALA A 194 13.85 -2.81 6.30
C ALA A 194 14.28 -4.18 6.82
N GLN A 195 13.93 -4.54 8.07
CA GLN A 195 14.20 -5.87 8.62
C GLN A 195 13.52 -6.98 7.82
N LEU A 196 12.28 -6.75 7.36
CA LEU A 196 11.59 -7.69 6.47
C LEU A 196 12.32 -7.81 5.13
N ALA A 197 12.66 -6.67 4.51
CA ALA A 197 13.27 -6.62 3.19
C ALA A 197 14.69 -7.23 3.15
N ARG A 198 15.51 -7.00 4.20
CA ARG A 198 16.86 -7.57 4.33
C ARG A 198 16.90 -9.10 4.41
N ARG A 199 15.76 -9.76 4.62
CA ARG A 199 15.66 -11.23 4.58
C ARG A 199 15.82 -11.78 3.16
N LYS A 200 15.82 -10.91 2.16
CA LYS A 200 16.02 -11.22 0.75
C LYS A 200 17.16 -10.39 0.18
N GLN A 201 17.81 -10.95 -0.83
CA GLN A 201 18.74 -10.17 -1.65
C GLN A 201 17.90 -9.29 -2.59
N LEU A 202 17.97 -7.98 -2.40
CA LEU A 202 17.22 -7.04 -3.24
C LEU A 202 17.97 -6.83 -4.56
N PRO A 203 17.27 -6.80 -5.72
CA PRO A 203 17.85 -6.40 -7.00
C PRO A 203 18.19 -4.90 -7.01
N GLY A 204 18.86 -4.43 -8.07
CA GLY A 204 19.32 -3.06 -8.17
C GLY A 204 18.20 -1.99 -8.18
N THR A 205 16.99 -2.35 -8.60
CA THR A 205 15.82 -1.45 -8.56
C THR A 205 14.91 -1.83 -7.40
N VAL A 206 14.72 -0.92 -6.45
CA VAL A 206 13.78 -1.08 -5.34
C VAL A 206 12.75 0.04 -5.39
N ILE A 207 11.48 -0.33 -5.38
CA ILE A 207 10.36 0.62 -5.41
C ILE A 207 9.49 0.50 -4.17
N LEU A 208 8.92 1.63 -3.75
CA LEU A 208 7.92 1.71 -2.69
C LEU A 208 6.53 1.91 -3.31
N THR A 209 5.59 1.04 -2.93
CA THR A 209 4.16 1.11 -3.27
C THR A 209 3.30 1.10 -2.00
N GLY A 210 1.98 1.09 -2.17
CA GLY A 210 1.04 1.21 -1.05
C GLY A 210 0.82 2.66 -0.63
N GLY A 211 0.11 2.87 0.48
CA GLY A 211 -0.25 4.21 0.95
C GLY A 211 0.93 5.10 1.28
N LEU A 212 2.05 4.53 1.73
CA LEU A 212 3.24 5.29 2.10
C LEU A 212 4.09 5.74 0.90
N SER A 213 3.80 5.29 -0.32
CA SER A 213 4.44 5.82 -1.52
C SER A 213 4.08 7.30 -1.79
N GLU A 214 3.04 7.81 -1.13
CA GLU A 214 2.66 9.23 -1.17
C GLU A 214 3.47 10.11 -0.21
N CYS A 215 4.36 9.52 0.61
CA CYS A 215 5.20 10.19 1.58
C CYS A 215 6.68 10.05 1.18
N PRO A 216 7.25 10.98 0.39
CA PRO A 216 8.64 10.86 -0.12
C PRO A 216 9.67 10.69 1.00
N TYR A 217 9.50 11.40 2.10
CA TYR A 217 10.39 11.30 3.27
C TYR A 217 10.44 9.87 3.85
N PHE A 218 9.34 9.11 3.79
CA PHE A 218 9.39 7.70 4.21
C PHE A 218 10.31 6.85 3.31
N ALA A 219 10.32 7.12 1.99
CA ALA A 219 11.24 6.45 1.07
C ALA A 219 12.70 6.83 1.33
N GLU A 220 12.98 8.06 1.76
CA GLU A 220 14.31 8.51 2.17
C GLU A 220 14.79 7.75 3.41
N ILE A 221 13.98 7.72 4.49
CA ILE A 221 14.29 6.96 5.70
C ILE A 221 14.51 5.48 5.37
N LEU A 222 13.66 4.90 4.53
CA LEU A 222 13.77 3.49 4.16
C LEU A 222 15.03 3.22 3.34
N SER A 223 15.43 4.16 2.46
CA SER A 223 16.68 4.09 1.70
C SER A 223 17.90 4.09 2.61
N GLU A 224 17.95 4.96 3.61
CA GLU A 224 18.99 4.97 4.63
C GLU A 224 19.07 3.64 5.38
N LYS A 225 17.93 3.14 5.83
CA LYS A 225 17.84 1.87 6.54
C LYS A 225 18.32 0.69 5.69
N LEU A 226 17.99 0.66 4.41
CA LEU A 226 18.35 -0.44 3.50
C LEU A 226 19.78 -0.31 2.95
N GLY A 227 20.37 0.89 2.96
CA GLY A 227 21.65 1.17 2.32
C GLY A 227 21.59 1.14 0.79
N CYS A 228 20.40 1.29 0.21
CA CYS A 228 20.19 1.37 -1.23
C CYS A 228 19.02 2.31 -1.53
N ALA A 229 18.99 2.87 -2.74
CA ALA A 229 17.91 3.79 -3.15
C ALA A 229 16.57 3.07 -3.25
N VAL A 230 15.57 3.60 -2.56
CA VAL A 230 14.15 3.18 -2.66
C VAL A 230 13.38 4.28 -3.35
N LYS A 231 12.78 3.99 -4.49
CA LYS A 231 12.01 4.96 -5.26
C LYS A 231 10.52 4.90 -4.88
N ALA A 232 10.00 5.97 -4.29
CA ALA A 232 8.57 6.13 -4.11
C ALA A 232 7.89 6.23 -5.49
N MET A 233 6.93 5.36 -5.75
CA MET A 233 6.23 5.35 -7.03
C MET A 233 5.07 6.32 -7.01
N GLN A 234 5.03 7.20 -8.01
CA GLN A 234 3.83 8.01 -8.27
C GLN A 234 2.66 7.05 -8.51
N ASP A 235 1.51 7.32 -7.87
CA ASP A 235 0.35 6.42 -7.90
C ASP A 235 0.61 5.01 -7.31
N GLY A 236 1.69 4.81 -6.56
CA GLY A 236 2.06 3.51 -5.98
C GLY A 236 0.98 2.88 -5.11
N ARG A 237 0.08 3.69 -4.53
CA ARG A 237 -1.10 3.19 -3.81
C ARG A 237 -2.06 2.36 -4.67
N TYR A 238 -2.03 2.56 -5.98
CA TYR A 238 -2.86 1.83 -6.95
C TYR A 238 -2.20 0.59 -7.53
N ALA A 239 -0.97 0.23 -7.13
CA ALA A 239 -0.20 -0.85 -7.76
C ALA A 239 -0.98 -2.17 -7.86
N GLY A 240 -1.72 -2.58 -6.80
CA GLY A 240 -2.55 -3.77 -6.80
C GLY A 240 -3.70 -3.69 -7.81
N ALA A 241 -4.47 -2.59 -7.80
CA ALA A 241 -5.59 -2.38 -8.72
C ALA A 241 -5.09 -2.20 -10.16
N PHE A 242 -3.99 -1.48 -10.37
CA PHE A 242 -3.37 -1.33 -11.69
C PHE A 242 -2.93 -2.67 -12.25
N GLY A 243 -2.21 -3.48 -11.47
CA GLY A 243 -1.82 -4.83 -11.88
C GLY A 243 -3.02 -5.73 -12.19
N ALA A 244 -4.10 -5.63 -11.41
CA ALA A 244 -5.35 -6.34 -11.68
C ALA A 244 -5.95 -5.93 -13.03
N SER A 245 -5.99 -4.62 -13.36
CA SER A 245 -6.49 -4.14 -14.66
C SER A 245 -5.66 -4.64 -15.84
N LEU A 246 -4.32 -4.67 -15.70
CA LEU A 246 -3.43 -5.21 -16.72
C LEU A 246 -3.67 -6.72 -16.94
N LEU A 247 -3.84 -7.46 -15.86
CA LEU A 247 -4.13 -8.90 -15.91
C LEU A 247 -5.53 -9.18 -16.49
N ALA A 248 -6.52 -8.31 -16.24
CA ALA A 248 -7.82 -8.40 -16.90
C ALA A 248 -7.74 -8.24 -18.42
N LYS A 249 -6.80 -7.41 -18.90
CA LYS A 249 -6.51 -7.24 -20.32
C LYS A 249 -5.89 -8.48 -20.98
N GLU A 250 -4.98 -9.14 -20.27
CA GLU A 250 -4.21 -10.29 -20.78
C GLU A 250 -5.00 -11.61 -20.76
N LYS A 251 -5.89 -11.78 -19.80
CA LYS A 251 -6.70 -13.01 -19.66
C LYS A 251 -7.82 -13.04 -20.70
N LYS A 252 -8.05 -14.21 -21.28
CA LYS A 252 -9.24 -14.49 -22.10
C LYS A 252 -10.38 -14.92 -21.19
N LYS A 253 -11.60 -14.42 -21.46
CA LYS A 253 -12.83 -14.97 -20.86
C LYS A 253 -13.03 -16.42 -21.29
#